data_a69b9120f56d3a8a2dead6e79073e306
#
_entry.id   a69b9120f56d3a8a2dead6e79073e306
#
_cell.length_a   1.000
_cell.length_b   1.000
_cell.length_c   1.000
_cell.angle_alpha   90.00
_cell.angle_beta   90.00
_cell.angle_gamma   90.00
#
_symmetry.space_group_name_H-M   'P 1'
#
loop_
_entity.id
_entity.type
_entity.pdbx_description
1 polymer ?
#
loop_
_entity_poly.entity_id
_entity_poly.type
_entity_poly.pdbx_seq_one_letter_code
_entity_poly.pdbx_strand_id
1 'polypeptide(L)'
;RAPGYNGTSKVGVNMHIGCHLSFSKGYAAMGEKALELGADCFQFFSRNPRGGAAKAFDRDDALALKKISEENSFGPMLVHAPYTFNPCSADESLRKFAFEAMCEDIEKLELFEGALYNFHPGSHVGQGVEKGIELTAEMLSRIGERNFSAGVLVETMSGKGSEIGSTFEEVAAIIERSGGFAGVCLDTCHVYSAGYDIVENLDDVLKEFDKTIGIERLKAVHLNDSMTPFASKKDRHAKLGEGSIGLAAIERLVNHPLLNSLPYYLETPNDEAGYAREI
;
A
#
# COMPACT_ATOMS: atom_id res chain seq x y z
N ARG A 1 34.97 -31.66 -26.60
CA ARG A 1 33.78 -31.85 -25.75
C ARG A 1 33.72 -30.70 -24.80
N ALA A 2 32.76 -29.81 -24.99
CA ALA A 2 32.45 -28.72 -24.10
C ALA A 2 31.63 -29.22 -22.90
N PRO A 3 31.86 -28.73 -21.67
CA PRO A 3 31.05 -29.11 -20.51
C PRO A 3 29.68 -28.48 -20.58
N GLY A 4 28.63 -29.29 -20.31
CA GLY A 4 27.25 -28.89 -20.32
C GLY A 4 26.95 -27.85 -19.22
N TYR A 5 26.21 -26.85 -19.59
CA TYR A 5 25.57 -25.90 -18.68
C TYR A 5 24.44 -26.64 -17.95
N ASN A 6 24.67 -27.01 -16.70
CA ASN A 6 23.61 -27.48 -15.81
C ASN A 6 22.68 -26.35 -15.48
N GLY A 7 21.39 -26.58 -15.73
CA GLY A 7 20.33 -25.64 -15.48
C GLY A 7 20.30 -25.17 -14.04
N THR A 8 20.42 -23.86 -13.86
CA THR A 8 20.06 -23.18 -12.63
C THR A 8 18.56 -23.37 -12.41
N SER A 9 18.20 -24.06 -11.33
CA SER A 9 16.84 -24.05 -10.81
C SER A 9 16.40 -22.59 -10.66
N LYS A 10 15.43 -22.16 -11.47
CA LYS A 10 14.70 -20.91 -11.21
C LYS A 10 14.05 -21.09 -9.84
N VAL A 11 14.57 -20.42 -8.83
CA VAL A 11 13.79 -20.13 -7.63
C VAL A 11 12.63 -19.28 -8.15
N GLY A 12 11.45 -19.87 -8.22
CA GLY A 12 10.26 -19.14 -8.64
C GLY A 12 10.03 -18.01 -7.63
N VAL A 13 10.19 -16.78 -8.08
CA VAL A 13 9.78 -15.63 -7.30
C VAL A 13 8.26 -15.66 -7.33
N ASN A 14 7.62 -15.94 -6.20
CA ASN A 14 6.17 -15.84 -6.07
C ASN A 14 5.81 -14.36 -5.96
N MET A 15 5.51 -13.75 -7.09
CA MET A 15 4.84 -12.45 -7.12
C MET A 15 3.39 -12.65 -6.69
N HIS A 16 2.95 -11.87 -5.72
CA HIS A 16 1.55 -11.82 -5.32
C HIS A 16 0.89 -10.60 -5.94
N ILE A 17 -0.25 -10.80 -6.59
CA ILE A 17 -1.01 -9.72 -7.20
C ILE A 17 -2.51 -9.86 -6.88
N GLY A 18 -3.13 -8.73 -6.59
CA GLY A 18 -4.56 -8.66 -6.36
C GLY A 18 -5.08 -7.25 -6.47
N CYS A 19 -6.30 -7.04 -6.03
CA CYS A 19 -6.98 -5.76 -6.20
C CYS A 19 -7.72 -5.34 -4.94
N HIS A 20 -8.27 -4.11 -4.98
CA HIS A 20 -9.13 -3.60 -3.92
C HIS A 20 -10.51 -4.27 -3.98
N LEU A 21 -10.89 -4.96 -2.90
CA LEU A 21 -12.15 -5.67 -2.77
C LEU A 21 -13.11 -4.97 -1.81
N SER A 22 -14.39 -5.18 -2.04
CA SER A 22 -15.43 -4.67 -1.15
C SER A 22 -15.63 -5.56 0.07
N PHE A 23 -15.54 -4.98 1.26
CA PHE A 23 -15.84 -5.66 2.53
C PHE A 23 -17.35 -5.79 2.83
N SER A 24 -18.23 -5.40 1.90
CA SER A 24 -19.68 -5.33 2.16
C SER A 24 -20.30 -6.68 2.54
N LYS A 25 -19.78 -7.79 2.01
CA LYS A 25 -20.25 -9.16 2.24
C LYS A 25 -19.45 -9.93 3.30
N GLY A 26 -18.45 -9.31 3.93
CA GLY A 26 -17.62 -9.92 4.96
C GLY A 26 -16.28 -10.45 4.47
N TYR A 27 -15.57 -11.11 5.39
CA TYR A 27 -14.19 -11.57 5.20
C TYR A 27 -14.09 -12.76 4.23
N ALA A 28 -14.83 -13.83 4.48
CA ALA A 28 -14.78 -15.04 3.64
C ALA A 28 -15.16 -14.73 2.18
N ALA A 29 -16.17 -13.91 1.98
CA ALA A 29 -16.61 -13.50 0.65
C ALA A 29 -15.52 -12.72 -0.14
N MET A 30 -14.62 -12.00 0.54
CA MET A 30 -13.46 -11.37 -0.14
C MET A 30 -12.45 -12.42 -0.59
N GLY A 31 -12.16 -13.42 0.25
CA GLY A 31 -11.27 -14.53 -0.12
C GLY A 31 -11.77 -15.31 -1.33
N GLU A 32 -13.07 -15.66 -1.33
CA GLU A 32 -13.73 -16.32 -2.47
C GLU A 32 -13.67 -15.45 -3.73
N LYS A 33 -13.92 -14.14 -3.59
CA LYS A 33 -13.85 -13.19 -4.70
C LYS A 33 -12.42 -13.06 -5.24
N ALA A 34 -11.41 -13.03 -4.39
CA ALA A 34 -10.02 -13.00 -4.82
C ALA A 34 -9.70 -14.22 -5.71
N LEU A 35 -10.09 -15.42 -5.28
CA LEU A 35 -9.92 -16.66 -6.06
C LEU A 35 -10.65 -16.59 -7.40
N GLU A 36 -11.89 -16.10 -7.42
CA GLU A 36 -12.69 -15.93 -8.64
C GLU A 36 -11.99 -15.02 -9.67
N LEU A 37 -11.30 -13.97 -9.19
CA LEU A 37 -10.56 -13.01 -10.02
C LEU A 37 -9.16 -13.49 -10.43
N GLY A 38 -8.68 -14.60 -9.87
CA GLY A 38 -7.31 -15.08 -10.07
C GLY A 38 -6.28 -14.39 -9.20
N ALA A 39 -6.71 -13.61 -8.20
CA ALA A 39 -5.85 -12.93 -7.24
C ALA A 39 -5.37 -13.89 -6.15
N ASP A 40 -4.15 -13.70 -5.68
CA ASP A 40 -3.56 -14.42 -4.55
C ASP A 40 -3.16 -13.50 -3.38
N CYS A 41 -3.52 -12.24 -3.45
CA CYS A 41 -3.57 -11.28 -2.36
C CYS A 41 -4.70 -10.28 -2.64
N PHE A 42 -5.03 -9.40 -1.71
CA PHE A 42 -5.99 -8.33 -1.93
C PHE A 42 -5.90 -7.26 -0.86
N GLN A 43 -6.51 -6.12 -1.16
CA GLN A 43 -6.65 -5.02 -0.20
C GLN A 43 -8.13 -4.67 -0.02
N PHE A 44 -8.46 -4.06 1.13
CA PHE A 44 -9.81 -3.58 1.41
C PHE A 44 -9.81 -2.44 2.44
N PHE A 45 -10.92 -1.70 2.52
CA PHE A 45 -11.19 -0.81 3.63
C PHE A 45 -11.91 -1.55 4.77
N SER A 46 -11.35 -1.53 5.98
CA SER A 46 -11.95 -2.13 7.18
C SER A 46 -13.22 -1.42 7.65
N ARG A 47 -13.38 -0.17 7.23
CA ARG A 47 -14.53 0.70 7.52
C ARG A 47 -14.87 1.56 6.31
N ASN A 48 -16.02 2.22 6.32
CA ASN A 48 -16.40 3.09 5.22
C ASN A 48 -15.30 4.15 4.99
N PRO A 49 -14.70 4.23 3.78
CA PRO A 49 -13.62 5.18 3.49
C PRO A 49 -14.02 6.64 3.57
N ARG A 50 -15.33 6.94 3.57
CA ARG A 50 -15.87 8.30 3.76
C ARG A 50 -16.12 8.66 5.22
N GLY A 51 -15.66 7.81 6.14
CA GLY A 51 -15.89 7.94 7.58
C GLY A 51 -17.09 7.11 8.06
N GLY A 52 -17.14 6.86 9.34
CA GLY A 52 -18.21 6.10 9.98
C GLY A 52 -17.68 5.04 10.96
N ALA A 53 -18.61 4.43 11.68
CA ALA A 53 -18.29 3.34 12.59
C ALA A 53 -17.80 2.11 11.83
N ALA A 54 -16.85 1.38 12.42
CA ALA A 54 -16.47 0.06 11.94
C ALA A 54 -17.67 -0.88 12.04
N LYS A 55 -17.78 -1.84 11.12
CA LYS A 55 -18.69 -2.98 11.31
C LYS A 55 -18.24 -3.79 12.54
N ALA A 56 -19.17 -4.43 13.20
CA ALA A 56 -18.86 -5.40 14.24
C ALA A 56 -17.91 -6.47 13.65
N PHE A 57 -16.87 -6.81 14.41
CA PHE A 57 -15.91 -7.82 13.98
C PHE A 57 -16.53 -9.21 14.11
N ASP A 58 -16.75 -9.86 12.98
CA ASP A 58 -17.20 -11.26 12.93
C ASP A 58 -15.96 -12.16 12.89
N ARG A 59 -15.64 -12.74 14.05
CA ARG A 59 -14.46 -13.60 14.22
C ARG A 59 -14.57 -14.89 13.43
N ASP A 60 -15.75 -15.48 13.32
CA ASP A 60 -15.95 -16.75 12.63
C ASP A 60 -15.79 -16.57 11.11
N ASP A 61 -16.32 -15.48 10.57
CA ASP A 61 -16.14 -15.09 9.18
C ASP A 61 -14.66 -14.76 8.87
N ALA A 62 -13.95 -14.08 9.80
CA ALA A 62 -12.53 -13.81 9.68
C ALA A 62 -11.69 -15.11 9.72
N LEU A 63 -12.04 -16.08 10.55
CA LEU A 63 -11.41 -17.40 10.59
C LEU A 63 -11.65 -18.19 9.29
N ALA A 64 -12.83 -18.06 8.69
CA ALA A 64 -13.10 -18.65 7.38
C ALA A 64 -12.20 -18.06 6.29
N LEU A 65 -11.99 -16.74 6.27
CA LEU A 65 -11.02 -16.12 5.35
C LEU A 65 -9.59 -16.62 5.63
N LYS A 66 -9.18 -16.69 6.89
CA LYS A 66 -7.85 -17.22 7.25
C LYS A 66 -7.64 -18.61 6.66
N LYS A 67 -8.62 -19.49 6.79
CA LYS A 67 -8.56 -20.84 6.21
C LYS A 67 -8.45 -20.80 4.69
N ILE A 68 -9.25 -19.99 4.00
CA ILE A 68 -9.18 -19.82 2.54
C ILE A 68 -7.77 -19.35 2.13
N SER A 69 -7.20 -18.40 2.86
CA SER A 69 -5.88 -17.85 2.57
C SER A 69 -4.77 -18.88 2.73
N GLU A 70 -4.81 -19.67 3.80
CA GLU A 70 -3.85 -20.73 4.07
C GLU A 70 -3.93 -21.87 3.03
N GLU A 71 -5.14 -22.31 2.70
CA GLU A 71 -5.38 -23.40 1.73
C GLU A 71 -4.96 -23.02 0.30
N ASN A 72 -4.94 -21.73 -0.03
CA ASN A 72 -4.62 -21.21 -1.37
C ASN A 72 -3.29 -20.43 -1.42
N SER A 73 -2.49 -20.47 -0.35
CA SER A 73 -1.18 -19.81 -0.27
C SER A 73 -1.22 -18.32 -0.63
N PHE A 74 -2.21 -17.60 -0.11
CA PHE A 74 -2.32 -16.17 -0.35
C PHE A 74 -1.11 -15.42 0.20
N GLY A 75 -0.69 -14.41 -0.52
CA GLY A 75 0.22 -13.39 -0.03
C GLY A 75 -0.41 -12.49 1.04
N PRO A 76 0.32 -11.49 1.52
CA PRO A 76 -0.18 -10.59 2.55
C PRO A 76 -1.51 -9.95 2.16
N MET A 77 -2.43 -9.89 3.11
CA MET A 77 -3.65 -9.09 3.03
C MET A 77 -3.30 -7.66 3.45
N LEU A 78 -3.77 -6.65 2.72
CA LEU A 78 -3.56 -5.26 3.07
C LEU A 78 -4.89 -4.60 3.47
N VAL A 79 -4.93 -4.00 4.65
CA VAL A 79 -6.03 -3.12 5.04
C VAL A 79 -5.61 -1.68 4.81
N HIS A 80 -6.42 -0.95 4.07
CA HIS A 80 -6.21 0.47 3.83
C HIS A 80 -7.02 1.30 4.82
N ALA A 81 -6.37 2.25 5.48
CA ALA A 81 -7.06 3.23 6.31
C ALA A 81 -8.02 4.06 5.47
N PRO A 82 -9.16 4.51 6.01
CA PRO A 82 -10.00 5.49 5.32
C PRO A 82 -9.19 6.71 4.91
N TYR A 83 -9.31 7.12 3.64
CA TYR A 83 -8.59 8.30 3.12
C TYR A 83 -9.05 9.62 3.74
N THR A 84 -10.13 9.59 4.53
CA THR A 84 -10.60 10.73 5.32
C THR A 84 -9.84 10.89 6.64
N PHE A 85 -9.04 9.91 7.06
CA PHE A 85 -8.18 10.06 8.22
C PHE A 85 -7.07 11.05 7.89
N ASN A 86 -6.87 12.00 8.79
CA ASN A 86 -5.82 13.00 8.64
C ASN A 86 -4.94 13.07 9.90
N PRO A 87 -3.86 12.26 9.94
CA PRO A 87 -2.92 12.25 11.06
C PRO A 87 -2.30 13.60 11.38
N CYS A 88 -2.16 14.47 10.39
CA CYS A 88 -1.60 15.81 10.55
C CYS A 88 -2.65 16.93 10.70
N SER A 89 -3.91 16.61 11.00
CA SER A 89 -4.93 17.63 11.27
C SER A 89 -4.54 18.54 12.42
N ALA A 90 -4.85 19.85 12.30
CA ALA A 90 -4.76 20.78 13.42
C ALA A 90 -5.75 20.45 14.55
N ASP A 91 -6.86 19.82 14.21
CA ASP A 91 -7.88 19.39 15.17
C ASP A 91 -7.43 18.11 15.89
N GLU A 92 -7.15 18.25 17.19
CA GLU A 92 -6.72 17.14 18.03
C GLU A 92 -7.77 16.02 18.13
N SER A 93 -9.05 16.37 18.09
CA SER A 93 -10.13 15.39 18.17
C SER A 93 -10.15 14.47 16.94
N LEU A 94 -9.85 15.01 15.76
CA LEU A 94 -9.71 14.24 14.52
C LEU A 94 -8.47 13.34 14.54
N ARG A 95 -7.35 13.84 15.07
CA ARG A 95 -6.14 13.01 15.23
C ARG A 95 -6.36 11.87 16.22
N LYS A 96 -7.01 12.17 17.36
CA LYS A 96 -7.35 11.16 18.36
C LYS A 96 -8.26 10.08 17.77
N PHE A 97 -9.31 10.49 17.06
CA PHE A 97 -10.21 9.56 16.38
C PHE A 97 -9.46 8.68 15.36
N ALA A 98 -8.59 9.27 14.54
CA ALA A 98 -7.79 8.52 13.57
C ALA A 98 -6.90 7.48 14.28
N PHE A 99 -6.21 7.88 15.35
CA PHE A 99 -5.36 6.98 16.15
C PHE A 99 -6.15 5.79 16.73
N GLU A 100 -7.28 6.07 17.40
CA GLU A 100 -8.11 5.04 18.01
C GLU A 100 -8.67 4.07 16.96
N ALA A 101 -9.15 4.61 15.84
CA ALA A 101 -9.69 3.81 14.74
C ALA A 101 -8.61 2.95 14.05
N MET A 102 -7.40 3.50 13.84
CA MET A 102 -6.29 2.73 13.27
C MET A 102 -5.87 1.60 14.22
N CYS A 103 -5.73 1.86 15.52
CA CYS A 103 -5.41 0.80 16.49
C CYS A 103 -6.46 -0.31 16.48
N GLU A 104 -7.76 0.06 16.47
CA GLU A 104 -8.86 -0.92 16.42
C GLU A 104 -8.81 -1.76 15.12
N ASP A 105 -8.49 -1.15 14.00
CA ASP A 105 -8.36 -1.87 12.73
C ASP A 105 -7.16 -2.79 12.70
N ILE A 106 -6.01 -2.36 13.22
CA ILE A 106 -4.78 -3.16 13.29
C ILE A 106 -4.96 -4.34 14.25
N GLU A 107 -5.63 -4.18 15.39
CA GLU A 107 -5.96 -5.27 16.32
C GLU A 107 -6.71 -6.43 15.63
N LYS A 108 -7.62 -6.12 14.70
CA LYS A 108 -8.35 -7.15 13.95
C LYS A 108 -7.45 -7.93 13.00
N LEU A 109 -6.32 -7.34 12.57
CA LEU A 109 -5.35 -7.98 11.70
C LEU A 109 -4.45 -8.98 12.40
N GLU A 110 -4.37 -8.96 13.75
CA GLU A 110 -3.59 -9.92 14.52
C GLU A 110 -4.00 -11.39 14.26
N LEU A 111 -5.20 -11.61 13.70
CA LEU A 111 -5.66 -12.93 13.28
C LEU A 111 -4.95 -13.44 12.01
N PHE A 112 -4.39 -12.55 11.20
CA PHE A 112 -3.85 -12.85 9.87
C PHE A 112 -2.33 -12.64 9.87
N GLU A 113 -1.58 -13.73 9.75
CA GLU A 113 -0.13 -13.67 9.72
C GLU A 113 0.38 -12.87 8.51
N GLY A 114 1.32 -11.96 8.75
CA GLY A 114 1.91 -11.13 7.71
C GLY A 114 1.00 -10.03 7.15
N ALA A 115 -0.18 -9.81 7.74
CA ALA A 115 -1.10 -8.75 7.29
C ALA A 115 -0.46 -7.36 7.39
N LEU A 116 -0.85 -6.49 6.48
CA LEU A 116 -0.35 -5.12 6.34
C LEU A 116 -1.48 -4.11 6.58
N TYR A 117 -1.14 -3.01 7.21
CA TYR A 117 -2.03 -1.86 7.38
C TYR A 117 -1.39 -0.62 6.75
N ASN A 118 -2.00 -0.09 5.69
CA ASN A 118 -1.51 1.05 4.94
C ASN A 118 -2.32 2.31 5.24
N PHE A 119 -1.68 3.46 5.34
CA PHE A 119 -2.37 4.74 5.53
C PHE A 119 -1.69 5.89 4.80
N HIS A 120 -2.49 6.89 4.40
CA HIS A 120 -2.00 8.16 3.89
C HIS A 120 -1.47 9.00 5.06
N PRO A 121 -0.27 9.58 4.97
CA PRO A 121 0.31 10.38 6.07
C PRO A 121 -0.45 11.69 6.35
N GLY A 122 -1.35 12.10 5.46
CA GLY A 122 -2.30 13.19 5.66
C GLY A 122 -1.94 14.48 4.94
N SER A 123 -2.70 15.52 5.28
CA SER A 123 -2.56 16.86 4.69
C SER A 123 -2.41 17.92 5.77
N HIS A 124 -1.37 18.76 5.67
CA HIS A 124 -1.05 19.75 6.71
C HIS A 124 -1.98 20.98 6.74
N VAL A 125 -2.78 21.19 5.69
CA VAL A 125 -3.83 22.23 5.61
C VAL A 125 -3.36 23.59 6.16
N GLY A 126 -2.27 24.13 5.60
CA GLY A 126 -1.73 25.44 5.98
C GLY A 126 -0.80 25.47 7.21
N GLN A 127 -0.65 24.38 7.96
CA GLN A 127 0.28 24.34 9.11
C GLN A 127 1.76 24.23 8.70
N GLY A 128 2.02 23.86 7.45
CA GLY A 128 3.36 23.58 6.92
C GLY A 128 3.74 22.09 6.98
N VAL A 129 4.59 21.67 6.06
CA VAL A 129 5.03 20.29 5.89
C VAL A 129 5.68 19.75 7.16
N GLU A 130 6.58 20.52 7.77
CA GLU A 130 7.31 20.12 8.99
C GLU A 130 6.37 19.80 10.16
N LYS A 131 5.33 20.63 10.36
CA LYS A 131 4.32 20.36 11.41
C LYS A 131 3.47 19.14 11.07
N GLY A 132 3.15 18.93 9.80
CA GLY A 132 2.46 17.73 9.35
C GLY A 132 3.25 16.47 9.64
N ILE A 133 4.55 16.46 9.32
CA ILE A 133 5.47 15.34 9.62
C ILE A 133 5.54 15.07 11.12
N GLU A 134 5.70 16.10 11.94
CA GLU A 134 5.74 15.99 13.41
C GLU A 134 4.49 15.29 13.95
N LEU A 135 3.30 15.75 13.57
CA LEU A 135 2.03 15.23 14.07
C LEU A 135 1.78 13.78 13.61
N THR A 136 2.10 13.48 12.35
CA THR A 136 1.97 12.11 11.83
C THR A 136 2.96 11.15 12.49
N ALA A 137 4.20 11.58 12.69
CA ALA A 137 5.21 10.78 13.38
C ALA A 137 4.86 10.53 14.86
N GLU A 138 4.29 11.52 15.55
CA GLU A 138 3.79 11.37 16.93
C GLU A 138 2.69 10.29 17.01
N MET A 139 1.71 10.35 16.11
CA MET A 139 0.65 9.35 16.04
C MET A 139 1.21 7.96 15.75
N LEU A 140 2.10 7.85 14.76
CA LEU A 140 2.72 6.60 14.36
C LEU A 140 3.59 6.00 15.48
N SER A 141 4.35 6.83 16.21
CA SER A 141 5.12 6.39 17.40
C SER A 141 4.21 5.73 18.45
N ARG A 142 3.06 6.33 18.74
CA ARG A 142 2.08 5.79 19.68
C ARG A 142 1.46 4.47 19.19
N ILE A 143 1.30 4.29 17.86
CA ILE A 143 0.90 3.01 17.27
C ILE A 143 2.01 1.97 17.50
N GLY A 144 3.27 2.34 17.30
CA GLY A 144 4.42 1.47 17.53
C GLY A 144 4.53 0.95 18.96
N GLU A 145 4.15 1.75 19.96
CA GLU A 145 4.12 1.35 21.36
C GLU A 145 3.14 0.20 21.66
N ARG A 146 2.17 -0.04 20.78
CA ARG A 146 1.20 -1.13 20.90
C ARG A 146 1.80 -2.50 20.54
N ASN A 147 2.93 -2.54 19.86
CA ASN A 147 3.63 -3.77 19.46
C ASN A 147 2.74 -4.75 18.67
N PHE A 148 1.96 -4.25 17.73
CA PHE A 148 1.16 -5.08 16.85
C PHE A 148 2.06 -5.97 15.97
N SER A 149 1.59 -7.18 15.62
CA SER A 149 2.28 -8.09 14.71
C SER A 149 2.09 -7.71 13.24
N ALA A 150 0.97 -7.06 12.90
CA ALA A 150 0.70 -6.56 11.55
C ALA A 150 1.68 -5.45 11.16
N GLY A 151 2.16 -5.49 9.92
CA GLY A 151 3.06 -4.46 9.38
C GLY A 151 2.30 -3.15 9.12
N VAL A 152 2.80 -2.03 9.65
CA VAL A 152 2.22 -0.71 9.40
C VAL A 152 3.02 0.00 8.31
N LEU A 153 2.33 0.51 7.29
CA LEU A 153 2.93 1.13 6.11
C LEU A 153 2.50 2.58 5.95
N VAL A 154 3.48 3.43 5.67
CA VAL A 154 3.25 4.80 5.19
C VAL A 154 3.20 4.77 3.67
N GLU A 155 2.16 5.31 3.08
CA GLU A 155 2.04 5.39 1.63
C GLU A 155 2.79 6.60 1.07
N THR A 156 3.43 6.42 -0.10
CA THR A 156 3.98 7.53 -0.88
C THR A 156 2.85 8.30 -1.57
N MET A 157 2.88 9.63 -1.50
CA MET A 157 1.79 10.49 -1.94
C MET A 157 2.12 11.29 -3.22
N SER A 158 1.09 11.76 -3.90
CA SER A 158 1.22 12.52 -5.14
C SER A 158 1.66 13.98 -4.97
N GLY A 159 1.55 14.52 -3.75
CA GLY A 159 1.77 15.93 -3.47
C GLY A 159 0.61 16.83 -3.86
N LYS A 160 -0.60 16.27 -3.94
CA LYS A 160 -1.81 17.01 -4.24
C LYS A 160 -2.17 17.95 -3.09
N GLY A 161 -2.31 19.23 -3.40
CA GLY A 161 -2.70 20.25 -2.40
C GLY A 161 -1.64 20.39 -1.29
N SER A 162 -2.00 20.00 -0.07
CA SER A 162 -1.13 20.05 1.12
C SER A 162 -0.79 18.67 1.69
N GLU A 163 -0.87 17.62 0.87
CA GLU A 163 -0.42 16.28 1.25
C GLU A 163 1.05 16.29 1.64
N ILE A 164 1.39 15.54 2.69
CA ILE A 164 2.76 15.21 3.06
C ILE A 164 3.08 13.77 2.63
N GLY A 165 4.36 13.42 2.55
CA GLY A 165 4.80 12.10 2.04
C GLY A 165 4.94 12.04 0.53
N SER A 166 5.02 13.20 -0.14
CA SER A 166 5.22 13.29 -1.58
C SER A 166 6.69 13.22 -2.01
N THR A 167 7.60 13.34 -1.07
CA THR A 167 9.02 13.09 -1.29
C THR A 167 9.52 11.95 -0.40
N PHE A 168 10.55 11.25 -0.83
CA PHE A 168 11.15 10.18 -0.03
C PHE A 168 11.72 10.70 1.29
N GLU A 169 12.20 11.95 1.31
CA GLU A 169 12.68 12.62 2.54
C GLU A 169 11.55 12.85 3.54
N GLU A 170 10.36 13.24 3.09
CA GLU A 170 9.20 13.39 3.97
C GLU A 170 8.78 12.05 4.57
N VAL A 171 8.74 10.99 3.77
CA VAL A 171 8.43 9.62 4.22
C VAL A 171 9.49 9.13 5.22
N ALA A 172 10.77 9.30 4.89
CA ALA A 172 11.88 8.96 5.78
C ALA A 172 11.78 9.68 7.13
N ALA A 173 11.52 11.00 7.11
CA ALA A 173 11.38 11.80 8.32
C ALA A 173 10.21 11.34 9.21
N ILE A 174 9.07 10.95 8.63
CA ILE A 174 7.93 10.38 9.36
C ILE A 174 8.34 9.08 10.04
N ILE A 175 8.99 8.17 9.31
CA ILE A 175 9.40 6.86 9.81
C ILE A 175 10.46 7.00 10.90
N GLU A 176 11.50 7.79 10.66
CA GLU A 176 12.60 7.98 11.63
C GLU A 176 12.10 8.59 12.94
N ARG A 177 11.31 9.66 12.86
CA ARG A 177 10.78 10.35 14.06
C ARG A 177 9.74 9.52 14.81
N SER A 178 9.13 8.53 14.17
CA SER A 178 8.19 7.61 14.83
C SER A 178 8.82 6.40 15.48
N GLY A 179 10.16 6.27 15.45
CA GLY A 179 10.87 5.13 16.03
C GLY A 179 11.30 4.07 15.04
N GLY A 180 11.09 4.28 13.73
CA GLY A 180 11.70 3.49 12.67
C GLY A 180 11.09 2.11 12.42
N PHE A 181 9.90 1.79 12.95
CA PHE A 181 9.30 0.45 12.80
C PHE A 181 8.45 0.30 11.52
N ALA A 182 7.92 1.40 10.98
CA ALA A 182 7.02 1.35 9.83
C ALA A 182 7.76 1.02 8.52
N GLY A 183 7.05 0.32 7.65
CA GLY A 183 7.43 0.14 6.25
C GLY A 183 6.78 1.17 5.33
N VAL A 184 6.92 0.94 4.03
CA VAL A 184 6.39 1.82 2.98
C VAL A 184 5.53 1.01 2.01
N CYS A 185 4.41 1.59 1.60
CA CYS A 185 3.67 1.22 0.41
C CYS A 185 3.99 2.24 -0.69
N LEU A 186 4.57 1.81 -1.79
CA LEU A 186 4.85 2.67 -2.93
C LEU A 186 3.68 2.62 -3.92
N ASP A 187 3.02 3.75 -4.14
CA ASP A 187 2.03 3.88 -5.20
C ASP A 187 2.68 4.43 -6.47
N THR A 188 2.58 3.68 -7.57
CA THR A 188 3.22 4.01 -8.85
C THR A 188 2.66 5.27 -9.49
N CYS A 189 1.35 5.50 -9.38
CA CYS A 189 0.71 6.74 -9.84
C CYS A 189 1.16 7.93 -9.00
N HIS A 190 1.24 7.76 -7.66
CA HIS A 190 1.62 8.83 -6.76
C HIS A 190 3.06 9.28 -6.96
N VAL A 191 4.03 8.36 -6.97
CA VAL A 191 5.44 8.72 -7.16
C VAL A 191 5.69 9.34 -8.54
N TYR A 192 5.04 8.83 -9.60
CA TYR A 192 5.10 9.40 -10.93
C TYR A 192 4.54 10.84 -10.95
N SER A 193 3.39 11.04 -10.31
CA SER A 193 2.77 12.37 -10.20
C SER A 193 3.56 13.32 -9.30
N ALA A 194 4.28 12.82 -8.31
CA ALA A 194 5.17 13.61 -7.44
C ALA A 194 6.45 14.06 -8.15
N GLY A 195 6.86 13.38 -9.22
CA GLY A 195 8.04 13.76 -10.02
C GLY A 195 9.17 12.72 -10.00
N TYR A 196 8.90 11.50 -9.53
CA TYR A 196 9.83 10.37 -9.65
C TYR A 196 9.60 9.65 -10.97
N ASP A 197 10.57 9.70 -11.87
CA ASP A 197 10.44 9.16 -13.22
C ASP A 197 10.66 7.64 -13.27
N ILE A 198 9.63 6.90 -12.88
CA ILE A 198 9.62 5.43 -12.92
C ILE A 198 9.47 4.88 -14.36
N VAL A 199 9.22 5.75 -15.35
CA VAL A 199 9.06 5.36 -16.74
C VAL A 199 10.42 5.24 -17.43
N GLU A 200 11.27 6.27 -17.36
CA GLU A 200 12.54 6.28 -18.04
C GLU A 200 13.73 5.99 -17.11
N ASN A 201 13.59 6.24 -15.81
CA ASN A 201 14.70 6.24 -14.84
C ASN A 201 14.41 5.39 -13.59
N LEU A 202 13.71 4.25 -13.72
CA LEU A 202 13.30 3.40 -12.59
C LEU A 202 14.47 3.03 -11.65
N ASP A 203 15.62 2.62 -12.20
CA ASP A 203 16.80 2.24 -11.40
C ASP A 203 17.32 3.39 -10.53
N ASP A 204 17.30 4.61 -11.04
CA ASP A 204 17.77 5.77 -10.28
C ASP A 204 16.76 6.20 -9.22
N VAL A 205 15.46 6.08 -9.50
CA VAL A 205 14.39 6.26 -8.49
C VAL A 205 14.54 5.24 -7.36
N LEU A 206 14.78 3.97 -7.67
CA LEU A 206 14.97 2.94 -6.65
C LEU A 206 16.26 3.13 -5.83
N LYS A 207 17.35 3.60 -6.45
CA LYS A 207 18.58 3.99 -5.72
C LYS A 207 18.35 5.17 -4.79
N GLU A 208 17.56 6.16 -5.22
CA GLU A 208 17.19 7.31 -4.39
C GLU A 208 16.33 6.86 -3.22
N PHE A 209 15.36 5.98 -3.46
CA PHE A 209 14.53 5.37 -2.41
C PHE A 209 15.39 4.60 -1.40
N ASP A 210 16.29 3.75 -1.87
CA ASP A 210 17.19 2.95 -1.02
C ASP A 210 18.10 3.85 -0.16
N LYS A 211 18.69 4.87 -0.76
CA LYS A 211 19.55 5.81 -0.04
C LYS A 211 18.80 6.63 1.03
N THR A 212 17.54 6.98 0.78
CA THR A 212 16.77 7.91 1.61
C THR A 212 15.96 7.18 2.68
N ILE A 213 15.34 6.05 2.32
CA ILE A 213 14.42 5.31 3.18
C ILE A 213 14.99 3.95 3.57
N GLY A 214 15.67 3.27 2.63
CA GLY A 214 16.08 1.88 2.70
C GLY A 214 15.12 0.96 1.94
N ILE A 215 15.66 0.18 0.99
CA ILE A 215 14.83 -0.68 0.13
C ILE A 215 14.13 -1.79 0.93
N GLU A 216 14.69 -2.22 2.05
CA GLU A 216 14.11 -3.22 2.94
C GLU A 216 12.81 -2.75 3.62
N ARG A 217 12.55 -1.43 3.63
CA ARG A 217 11.30 -0.86 4.15
C ARG A 217 10.16 -0.88 3.13
N LEU A 218 10.45 -1.11 1.86
CA LEU A 218 9.42 -1.27 0.83
C LEU A 218 8.75 -2.64 1.00
N LYS A 219 7.49 -2.65 1.39
CA LYS A 219 6.75 -3.87 1.76
C LYS A 219 5.57 -4.17 0.84
N ALA A 220 5.08 -3.18 0.12
CA ALA A 220 3.93 -3.31 -0.78
C ALA A 220 4.00 -2.28 -1.90
N VAL A 221 3.34 -2.59 -2.99
CA VAL A 221 3.19 -1.68 -4.13
C VAL A 221 1.71 -1.55 -4.49
N HIS A 222 1.19 -0.32 -4.51
CA HIS A 222 -0.03 -0.02 -5.24
C HIS A 222 0.33 0.13 -6.72
N LEU A 223 -0.14 -0.79 -7.54
CA LEU A 223 0.19 -0.84 -8.96
C LEU A 223 -0.92 -0.15 -9.76
N ASN A 224 -0.70 1.09 -10.09
CA ASN A 224 -1.65 1.94 -10.79
C ASN A 224 -0.97 2.65 -11.97
N ASP A 225 -1.69 2.81 -13.08
CA ASP A 225 -1.27 3.77 -14.11
C ASP A 225 -1.83 5.17 -13.79
N SER A 226 -1.40 6.20 -14.50
CA SER A 226 -1.78 7.59 -14.23
C SER A 226 -2.56 8.21 -15.38
N MET A 227 -3.74 8.78 -15.08
CA MET A 227 -4.48 9.61 -16.06
C MET A 227 -3.83 10.96 -16.33
N THR A 228 -2.83 11.33 -15.55
CA THR A 228 -2.22 12.66 -15.62
C THR A 228 -0.75 12.56 -15.99
N PRO A 229 -0.15 13.59 -16.60
CA PRO A 229 1.24 13.57 -17.00
C PRO A 229 2.19 13.56 -15.79
N PHE A 230 3.45 13.24 -16.08
CA PHE A 230 4.56 13.28 -15.14
C PHE A 230 4.61 14.58 -14.33
N ALA A 231 4.92 14.50 -13.06
CA ALA A 231 5.07 15.62 -12.12
C ALA A 231 3.82 16.53 -12.01
N SER A 232 2.62 15.99 -12.28
CA SER A 232 1.37 16.75 -12.28
C SER A 232 0.85 17.11 -10.88
N LYS A 233 1.34 16.42 -9.84
CA LYS A 233 0.85 16.51 -8.46
C LYS A 233 -0.67 16.24 -8.36
N LYS A 234 -1.12 15.22 -9.08
CA LYS A 234 -2.52 14.78 -9.11
C LYS A 234 -2.61 13.29 -8.86
N ASP A 235 -3.54 12.93 -8.03
CA ASP A 235 -3.92 11.55 -7.77
C ASP A 235 -5.12 11.19 -8.65
N ARG A 236 -4.84 10.48 -9.75
CA ARG A 236 -5.82 10.02 -10.74
C ARG A 236 -5.36 8.72 -11.37
N HIS A 237 -5.81 7.60 -10.82
CA HIS A 237 -5.46 6.27 -11.31
C HIS A 237 -6.11 6.00 -12.67
N ALA A 238 -5.34 5.43 -13.57
CA ALA A 238 -5.80 4.85 -14.84
C ALA A 238 -5.67 3.32 -14.77
N LYS A 239 -6.35 2.64 -15.66
CA LYS A 239 -6.16 1.21 -15.89
C LYS A 239 -4.76 0.96 -16.43
N LEU A 240 -4.20 -0.22 -16.11
CA LEU A 240 -2.84 -0.56 -16.52
C LEU A 240 -2.67 -0.49 -18.05
N GLY A 241 -1.71 0.29 -18.49
CA GLY A 241 -1.42 0.52 -19.92
C GLY A 241 -2.32 1.53 -20.63
N GLU A 242 -3.33 2.10 -19.93
CA GLU A 242 -4.22 3.13 -20.50
C GLU A 242 -3.85 4.56 -20.07
N GLY A 243 -2.80 4.71 -19.27
CA GLY A 243 -2.34 5.99 -18.73
C GLY A 243 -0.99 6.45 -19.24
N SER A 244 -0.44 7.45 -18.57
CA SER A 244 0.83 8.10 -18.93
C SER A 244 2.08 7.31 -18.52
N ILE A 245 1.97 6.36 -17.59
CA ILE A 245 3.05 5.44 -17.21
C ILE A 245 3.21 4.40 -18.32
N GLY A 246 2.11 3.76 -18.72
CA GLY A 246 2.06 2.82 -19.82
C GLY A 246 2.56 1.42 -19.48
N LEU A 247 2.07 0.42 -20.23
CA LEU A 247 2.28 -0.99 -19.94
C LEU A 247 3.76 -1.40 -19.92
N ALA A 248 4.58 -0.86 -20.82
CA ALA A 248 6.00 -1.21 -20.90
C ALA A 248 6.78 -0.80 -19.64
N ALA A 249 6.43 0.33 -19.00
CA ALA A 249 7.04 0.74 -17.74
C ALA A 249 6.55 -0.12 -16.58
N ILE A 250 5.25 -0.45 -16.56
CA ILE A 250 4.65 -1.36 -15.59
C ILE A 250 5.31 -2.74 -15.66
N GLU A 251 5.49 -3.31 -16.85
CA GLU A 251 6.19 -4.58 -17.05
C GLU A 251 7.64 -4.55 -16.53
N ARG A 252 8.38 -3.46 -16.79
CA ARG A 252 9.73 -3.30 -16.24
C ARG A 252 9.72 -3.26 -14.71
N LEU A 253 8.76 -2.57 -14.12
CA LEU A 253 8.62 -2.41 -12.68
C LEU A 253 8.35 -3.76 -12.00
N VAL A 254 7.34 -4.50 -12.44
CA VAL A 254 6.97 -5.78 -11.81
C VAL A 254 8.04 -6.87 -11.99
N ASN A 255 8.85 -6.78 -13.04
CA ASN A 255 9.97 -7.69 -13.29
C ASN A 255 11.30 -7.22 -12.68
N HIS A 256 11.35 -6.04 -12.05
CA HIS A 256 12.57 -5.52 -11.47
C HIS A 256 13.02 -6.38 -10.26
N PRO A 257 14.31 -6.79 -10.17
CA PRO A 257 14.80 -7.69 -9.12
C PRO A 257 14.53 -7.25 -7.69
N LEU A 258 14.48 -5.95 -7.42
CA LEU A 258 14.17 -5.40 -6.09
C LEU A 258 12.67 -5.37 -5.78
N LEU A 259 11.81 -5.54 -6.77
CA LEU A 259 10.36 -5.35 -6.64
C LEU A 259 9.57 -6.64 -6.87
N ASN A 260 10.08 -7.57 -7.68
CA ASN A 260 9.35 -8.74 -8.18
C ASN A 260 8.90 -9.76 -7.12
N SER A 261 9.34 -9.61 -5.87
CA SER A 261 8.90 -10.43 -4.73
C SER A 261 7.91 -9.71 -3.79
N LEU A 262 7.58 -8.46 -4.08
CA LEU A 262 6.63 -7.68 -3.29
C LEU A 262 5.18 -8.04 -3.66
N PRO A 263 4.24 -7.87 -2.74
CA PRO A 263 2.82 -7.94 -3.06
C PRO A 263 2.37 -6.66 -3.79
N TYR A 264 1.55 -6.85 -4.82
CA TYR A 264 0.98 -5.80 -5.66
C TYR A 264 -0.53 -5.70 -5.47
N TYR A 265 -1.04 -4.50 -5.26
CA TYR A 265 -2.47 -4.24 -5.08
C TYR A 265 -2.93 -3.20 -6.11
N LEU A 266 -3.93 -3.58 -6.90
CA LEU A 266 -4.53 -2.73 -7.94
C LEU A 266 -5.63 -1.87 -7.32
N GLU A 267 -5.57 -0.57 -7.59
CA GLU A 267 -6.62 0.40 -7.27
C GLU A 267 -7.13 1.10 -8.54
N THR A 268 -6.90 0.46 -9.67
CA THR A 268 -7.31 0.93 -10.99
C THR A 268 -8.83 1.05 -11.08
N PRO A 269 -9.37 1.97 -11.89
CA PRO A 269 -10.81 2.21 -12.00
C PRO A 269 -11.49 1.11 -12.83
N ASN A 270 -11.46 -0.12 -12.32
CA ASN A 270 -12.02 -1.30 -12.95
C ASN A 270 -13.28 -1.82 -12.26
N ASP A 271 -14.08 -2.55 -13.02
CA ASP A 271 -15.01 -3.54 -12.51
C ASP A 271 -14.29 -4.88 -12.25
N GLU A 272 -15.01 -5.87 -11.72
CA GLU A 272 -14.44 -7.21 -11.43
C GLU A 272 -13.81 -7.86 -12.67
N ALA A 273 -14.47 -7.76 -13.85
CA ALA A 273 -13.94 -8.31 -15.09
C ALA A 273 -12.68 -7.56 -15.56
N GLY A 274 -12.57 -6.27 -15.25
CA GLY A 274 -11.39 -5.47 -15.50
C GLY A 274 -10.21 -5.92 -14.64
N TYR A 275 -10.43 -6.08 -13.34
CA TYR A 275 -9.41 -6.60 -12.41
C TYR A 275 -8.92 -8.00 -12.81
N ALA A 276 -9.82 -8.92 -13.17
CA ALA A 276 -9.43 -10.25 -13.63
C ALA A 276 -8.58 -10.25 -14.91
N ARG A 277 -8.57 -9.16 -15.68
CA ARG A 277 -7.70 -9.00 -16.86
C ARG A 277 -6.35 -8.37 -16.54
N GLU A 278 -6.29 -7.57 -15.47
CA GLU A 278 -5.05 -6.91 -15.03
C GLU A 278 -4.21 -7.81 -14.11
N ILE A 279 -4.86 -8.72 -13.37
CA ILE A 279 -4.23 -9.77 -12.57
C ILE A 279 -3.66 -10.88 -13.48
#